data_4fc146ba069bce0fe3a67b28e9d8a779
#
_entry.id   4fc146ba069bce0fe3a67b28e9d8a779
#
_cell.length_a   1.000
_cell.length_b   1.000
_cell.length_c   1.000
_cell.angle_alpha   90.00
_cell.angle_beta   90.00
_cell.angle_gamma   90.00
#
_symmetry.space_group_name_H-M   'P 1'
#
loop_
_entity.id
_entity.type
_entity.pdbx_description
1 polymer ?
#
loop_
_entity_poly.entity_id
_entity_poly.type
_entity_poly.pdbx_seq_one_letter_code
_entity_poly.pdbx_strand_id
1 'polypeptide(L)'
;MHLHYETYGQGHPLIILHGLFGSQENWRTLSKAFGQHFQVLALDQRNHGRSPHSEVFTYEAMTEDLYEFMQEHALPSAYMLGHSMGGKVAMRFAVTYPDMVDKLIVVDIAPEVYSPGHDDVFAALYSLDLPTLRSRQEADAALARHLPDLALRQFLLKNLEREESGTFRWRINLDGIRDNYHEMLKGFEMIGTFAKPTLFIKGAGSSYIKDNGFFTIREIFPRAQLVAIPGTGHWVHAEAPQEFARIVIEFLTVQE
;
A
#
# COMPACT_ATOMS: atom_id res chain seq x y z
N MET A 1 -12.01 -1.87 -12.35
CA MET A 1 -12.21 -3.35 -12.22
C MET A 1 -12.73 -3.71 -10.83
N HIS A 2 -13.40 -4.88 -10.68
CA HIS A 2 -13.90 -5.29 -9.35
C HIS A 2 -12.74 -5.71 -8.44
N LEU A 3 -12.38 -4.85 -7.50
CA LEU A 3 -11.33 -5.12 -6.54
C LEU A 3 -11.84 -6.00 -5.40
N HIS A 4 -11.02 -6.98 -4.99
CA HIS A 4 -11.26 -7.72 -3.76
C HIS A 4 -10.97 -6.86 -2.54
N TYR A 5 -11.78 -6.99 -1.49
CA TYR A 5 -11.60 -6.27 -0.24
C TYR A 5 -12.12 -7.06 0.95
N GLU A 6 -11.65 -6.68 2.13
CA GLU A 6 -12.20 -7.14 3.41
C GLU A 6 -12.70 -5.93 4.20
N THR A 7 -13.84 -6.12 4.88
CA THR A 7 -14.45 -5.05 5.67
C THR A 7 -14.43 -5.34 7.17
N TYR A 8 -14.24 -4.29 7.98
CA TYR A 8 -14.22 -4.37 9.44
C TYR A 8 -14.94 -3.16 10.04
N GLY A 9 -15.74 -3.39 11.08
CA GLY A 9 -16.42 -2.31 11.81
C GLY A 9 -17.56 -1.65 11.04
N GLN A 10 -17.95 -0.46 11.52
CA GLN A 10 -19.03 0.36 10.97
C GLN A 10 -18.70 1.84 11.17
N GLY A 11 -19.42 2.73 10.50
CA GLY A 11 -19.24 4.17 10.63
C GLY A 11 -18.72 4.82 9.35
N HIS A 12 -17.95 5.90 9.47
CA HIS A 12 -17.38 6.59 8.32
C HIS A 12 -16.38 5.68 7.58
N PRO A 13 -16.43 5.61 6.24
CA PRO A 13 -15.54 4.74 5.47
C PRO A 13 -14.06 5.13 5.61
N LEU A 14 -13.21 4.14 5.86
CA LEU A 14 -11.75 4.23 5.80
C LEU A 14 -11.23 3.21 4.79
N ILE A 15 -10.76 3.68 3.65
CA ILE A 15 -10.15 2.83 2.61
C ILE A 15 -8.65 2.68 2.89
N ILE A 16 -8.16 1.44 2.88
CA ILE A 16 -6.73 1.12 3.07
C ILE A 16 -6.15 0.50 1.80
N LEU A 17 -5.05 1.09 1.30
CA LEU A 17 -4.31 0.68 0.12
C LEU A 17 -2.91 0.20 0.52
N HIS A 18 -2.59 -1.04 0.24
CA HIS A 18 -1.29 -1.66 0.55
C HIS A 18 -0.17 -1.21 -0.41
N GLY A 19 1.09 -1.47 -0.03
CA GLY A 19 2.27 -1.26 -0.86
C GLY A 19 2.52 -2.39 -1.87
N LEU A 20 3.54 -2.20 -2.72
CA LEU A 20 3.97 -3.19 -3.71
C LEU A 20 4.26 -4.54 -3.04
N PHE A 21 3.88 -5.65 -3.68
CA PHE A 21 3.91 -7.02 -3.18
C PHE A 21 3.05 -7.27 -1.93
N GLY A 22 2.26 -6.29 -1.49
CA GLY A 22 1.36 -6.41 -0.35
C GLY A 22 -0.03 -6.93 -0.74
N SER A 23 -0.90 -6.99 0.26
CA SER A 23 -2.33 -7.28 0.12
C SER A 23 -3.09 -6.75 1.34
N GLN A 24 -4.42 -6.79 1.30
CA GLN A 24 -5.26 -6.46 2.46
C GLN A 24 -4.90 -7.29 3.71
N GLU A 25 -4.38 -8.52 3.53
CA GLU A 25 -3.99 -9.38 4.66
C GLU A 25 -2.89 -8.76 5.54
N ASN A 26 -2.03 -7.90 4.98
CA ASN A 26 -0.99 -7.19 5.71
C ASN A 26 -1.58 -6.19 6.72
N TRP A 27 -2.79 -5.72 6.47
CA TRP A 27 -3.50 -4.73 7.27
C TRP A 27 -4.49 -5.32 8.26
N ARG A 28 -4.71 -6.64 8.26
CA ARG A 28 -5.75 -7.33 9.02
C ARG A 28 -5.80 -6.95 10.50
N THR A 29 -4.66 -6.88 11.17
CA THR A 29 -4.60 -6.54 12.61
C THR A 29 -4.98 -5.09 12.84
N LEU A 30 -4.43 -4.16 12.04
CA LEU A 30 -4.75 -2.74 12.13
C LEU A 30 -6.19 -2.46 11.70
N SER A 31 -6.69 -3.14 10.66
CA SER A 31 -8.08 -3.00 10.22
C SER A 31 -9.07 -3.39 11.31
N LYS A 32 -8.76 -4.42 12.12
CA LYS A 32 -9.59 -4.77 13.29
C LYS A 32 -9.55 -3.68 14.37
N ALA A 33 -8.41 -3.04 14.59
CA ALA A 33 -8.28 -1.95 15.55
C ALA A 33 -9.03 -0.70 15.05
N PHE A 34 -8.83 -0.31 13.80
CA PHE A 34 -9.53 0.82 13.18
C PHE A 34 -11.04 0.57 13.06
N GLY A 35 -11.46 -0.69 12.89
CA GLY A 35 -12.87 -1.09 12.84
C GLY A 35 -13.66 -0.87 14.13
N GLN A 36 -12.98 -0.51 15.24
CA GLN A 36 -13.66 -0.04 16.45
C GLN A 36 -14.19 1.39 16.31
N HIS A 37 -13.71 2.14 15.30
CA HIS A 37 -14.00 3.56 15.09
C HIS A 37 -14.60 3.87 13.71
N PHE A 38 -14.30 3.05 12.70
CA PHE A 38 -14.59 3.31 11.28
C PHE A 38 -15.13 2.05 10.59
N GLN A 39 -15.78 2.23 9.46
CA GLN A 39 -15.99 1.15 8.49
C GLN A 39 -14.72 1.03 7.65
N VAL A 40 -13.85 0.09 7.99
CA VAL A 40 -12.61 -0.14 7.25
C VAL A 40 -12.88 -0.99 6.02
N LEU A 41 -12.35 -0.57 4.88
CA LEU A 41 -12.35 -1.27 3.60
C LEU A 41 -10.89 -1.45 3.18
N ALA A 42 -10.31 -2.61 3.49
CA ALA A 42 -8.93 -2.93 3.10
C ALA A 42 -8.94 -3.62 1.73
N LEU A 43 -8.35 -2.98 0.72
CA LEU A 43 -8.41 -3.43 -0.66
C LEU A 43 -7.17 -4.23 -1.05
N ASP A 44 -7.37 -5.24 -1.90
CA ASP A 44 -6.32 -5.76 -2.77
C ASP A 44 -6.30 -4.93 -4.05
N GLN A 45 -5.21 -4.26 -4.37
CA GLN A 45 -5.09 -3.49 -5.61
C GLN A 45 -4.87 -4.43 -6.81
N ARG A 46 -5.12 -3.97 -8.06
CA ARG A 46 -4.86 -4.78 -9.26
C ARG A 46 -3.50 -5.48 -9.20
N ASN A 47 -3.39 -6.65 -9.76
CA ASN A 47 -2.20 -7.50 -9.77
C ASN A 47 -1.76 -8.03 -8.40
N HIS A 48 -2.52 -7.78 -7.32
CA HIS A 48 -2.20 -8.23 -5.96
C HIS A 48 -3.37 -8.95 -5.31
N GLY A 49 -3.03 -9.78 -4.32
CA GLY A 49 -4.01 -10.47 -3.49
C GLY A 49 -4.99 -11.32 -4.30
N ARG A 50 -6.27 -11.07 -4.12
CA ARG A 50 -7.38 -11.76 -4.84
C ARG A 50 -8.00 -10.89 -5.92
N SER A 51 -7.49 -9.68 -6.13
CA SER A 51 -7.96 -8.80 -7.20
C SER A 51 -7.51 -9.29 -8.57
N PRO A 52 -8.24 -8.92 -9.65
CA PRO A 52 -7.92 -9.37 -10.98
C PRO A 52 -6.52 -8.93 -11.44
N HIS A 53 -5.91 -9.75 -12.29
CA HIS A 53 -4.66 -9.43 -12.96
C HIS A 53 -4.92 -8.62 -14.24
N SER A 54 -3.97 -7.74 -14.58
CA SER A 54 -4.00 -6.89 -15.77
C SER A 54 -2.59 -6.64 -16.29
N GLU A 55 -2.45 -6.51 -17.59
CA GLU A 55 -1.20 -6.09 -18.24
C GLU A 55 -0.92 -4.61 -17.98
N VAL A 56 -1.97 -3.81 -17.74
CA VAL A 56 -1.84 -2.39 -17.41
C VAL A 56 -1.67 -2.23 -15.91
N PHE A 57 -0.51 -1.73 -15.50
CA PHE A 57 -0.20 -1.49 -14.09
C PHE A 57 0.44 -0.10 -13.93
N THR A 58 -0.42 0.93 -13.88
CA THR A 58 -0.04 2.34 -13.73
C THR A 58 -0.83 2.97 -12.60
N TYR A 59 -0.36 4.10 -12.08
CA TYR A 59 -1.07 4.84 -11.03
C TYR A 59 -2.41 5.40 -11.51
N GLU A 60 -2.51 5.78 -12.79
CA GLU A 60 -3.75 6.19 -13.42
C GLU A 60 -4.79 5.08 -13.35
N ALA A 61 -4.42 3.90 -13.81
CA ALA A 61 -5.32 2.76 -13.85
C ALA A 61 -5.74 2.31 -12.44
N MET A 62 -4.84 2.37 -11.44
CA MET A 62 -5.19 2.08 -10.04
C MET A 62 -6.10 3.15 -9.43
N THR A 63 -5.93 4.41 -9.83
CA THR A 63 -6.81 5.52 -9.42
C THR A 63 -8.23 5.31 -9.96
N GLU A 64 -8.37 4.90 -11.21
CA GLU A 64 -9.68 4.60 -11.81
C GLU A 64 -10.33 3.37 -11.18
N ASP A 65 -9.55 2.32 -10.84
CA ASP A 65 -10.09 1.19 -10.08
C ASP A 65 -10.70 1.61 -8.75
N LEU A 66 -10.02 2.52 -8.05
CA LEU A 66 -10.51 3.04 -6.77
C LEU A 66 -11.77 3.89 -6.96
N TYR A 67 -11.83 4.68 -8.03
CA TYR A 67 -13.03 5.44 -8.38
C TYR A 67 -14.21 4.50 -8.65
N GLU A 68 -14.03 3.50 -9.52
CA GLU A 68 -15.05 2.48 -9.80
C GLU A 68 -15.49 1.78 -8.52
N PHE A 69 -14.55 1.37 -7.66
CA PHE A 69 -14.84 0.74 -6.37
C PHE A 69 -15.74 1.60 -5.50
N MET A 70 -15.43 2.90 -5.35
CA MET A 70 -16.24 3.81 -4.54
C MET A 70 -17.63 4.02 -5.13
N GLN A 71 -17.76 4.09 -6.47
CA GLN A 71 -19.05 4.18 -7.13
C GLN A 71 -19.90 2.92 -6.92
N GLU A 72 -19.32 1.73 -7.10
CA GLU A 72 -20.00 0.44 -6.91
C GLU A 72 -20.53 0.25 -5.48
N HIS A 73 -19.81 0.79 -4.49
CA HIS A 73 -20.19 0.70 -3.08
C HIS A 73 -20.99 1.92 -2.57
N ALA A 74 -21.40 2.82 -3.48
CA ALA A 74 -22.14 4.04 -3.16
C ALA A 74 -21.47 4.87 -2.03
N LEU A 75 -20.13 4.97 -2.07
CA LEU A 75 -19.33 5.76 -1.16
C LEU A 75 -19.14 7.19 -1.72
N PRO A 76 -19.84 8.20 -1.24
CA PRO A 76 -19.70 9.57 -1.74
C PRO A 76 -18.34 10.16 -1.35
N SER A 77 -17.84 9.83 -0.16
CA SER A 77 -16.51 10.20 0.31
C SER A 77 -15.99 9.18 1.32
N ALA A 78 -14.68 9.19 1.58
CA ALA A 78 -14.02 8.33 2.54
C ALA A 78 -12.75 8.98 3.11
N TYR A 79 -12.29 8.50 4.26
CA TYR A 79 -10.89 8.62 4.65
C TYR A 79 -10.05 7.67 3.82
N MET A 80 -8.84 8.10 3.43
CA MET A 80 -7.92 7.25 2.68
C MET A 80 -6.60 7.09 3.42
N LEU A 81 -6.12 5.85 3.49
CA LEU A 81 -4.82 5.50 4.02
C LEU A 81 -4.09 4.65 2.99
N GLY A 82 -2.93 5.11 2.52
CA GLY A 82 -2.12 4.37 1.57
C GLY A 82 -0.66 4.25 2.02
N HIS A 83 -0.09 3.04 1.90
CA HIS A 83 1.32 2.77 2.17
C HIS A 83 2.10 2.63 0.88
N SER A 84 3.24 3.31 0.77
CA SER A 84 4.17 3.16 -0.36
C SER A 84 3.46 3.32 -1.71
N MET A 85 3.42 2.32 -2.59
CA MET A 85 2.63 2.32 -3.82
C MET A 85 1.17 2.75 -3.59
N GLY A 86 0.50 2.18 -2.59
CA GLY A 86 -0.87 2.57 -2.23
C GLY A 86 -0.97 4.03 -1.75
N GLY A 87 0.10 4.57 -1.16
CA GLY A 87 0.19 5.99 -0.81
C GLY A 87 0.23 6.89 -2.04
N LYS A 88 0.94 6.47 -3.09
CA LYS A 88 0.93 7.19 -4.36
C LYS A 88 -0.45 7.14 -5.04
N VAL A 89 -1.13 5.99 -5.02
CA VAL A 89 -2.52 5.89 -5.52
C VAL A 89 -3.44 6.81 -4.73
N ALA A 90 -3.37 6.81 -3.40
CA ALA A 90 -4.19 7.66 -2.54
C ALA A 90 -3.95 9.16 -2.77
N MET A 91 -2.68 9.57 -2.93
CA MET A 91 -2.31 10.95 -3.26
C MET A 91 -2.90 11.37 -4.61
N ARG A 92 -2.72 10.53 -5.66
CA ARG A 92 -3.25 10.81 -6.99
C ARG A 92 -4.77 10.90 -6.96
N PHE A 93 -5.43 9.95 -6.29
CA PHE A 93 -6.89 9.96 -6.14
C PHE A 93 -7.39 11.24 -5.45
N ALA A 94 -6.74 11.65 -4.36
CA ALA A 94 -7.11 12.85 -3.62
C ALA A 94 -7.01 14.14 -4.46
N VAL A 95 -6.01 14.24 -5.33
CA VAL A 95 -5.87 15.39 -6.24
C VAL A 95 -6.86 15.32 -7.40
N THR A 96 -7.15 14.12 -7.92
CA THR A 96 -8.05 13.93 -9.08
C THR A 96 -9.52 14.03 -8.67
N TYR A 97 -9.90 13.48 -7.52
CA TYR A 97 -11.26 13.42 -6.99
C TYR A 97 -11.35 14.00 -5.57
N PRO A 98 -11.02 15.31 -5.36
CA PRO A 98 -10.86 15.87 -4.02
C PRO A 98 -12.14 15.83 -3.18
N ASP A 99 -13.32 15.87 -3.80
CA ASP A 99 -14.59 15.80 -3.09
C ASP A 99 -14.88 14.42 -2.49
N MET A 100 -14.26 13.36 -3.04
CA MET A 100 -14.41 11.98 -2.59
C MET A 100 -13.44 11.59 -1.46
N VAL A 101 -12.56 12.50 -1.03
CA VAL A 101 -11.60 12.26 0.07
C VAL A 101 -11.84 13.29 1.17
N ASP A 102 -12.14 12.86 2.39
CA ASP A 102 -12.34 13.76 3.51
C ASP A 102 -11.02 14.03 4.26
N LYS A 103 -10.22 12.99 4.50
CA LYS A 103 -8.88 13.08 5.05
C LYS A 103 -7.96 12.06 4.38
N LEU A 104 -6.71 12.43 4.20
CA LEU A 104 -5.70 11.58 3.55
C LEU A 104 -4.58 11.23 4.53
N ILE A 105 -4.20 9.96 4.58
CA ILE A 105 -3.01 9.47 5.28
C ILE A 105 -2.09 8.77 4.29
N VAL A 106 -0.87 9.25 4.20
CA VAL A 106 0.19 8.70 3.33
C VAL A 106 1.30 8.13 4.20
N VAL A 107 1.60 6.85 4.02
CA VAL A 107 2.57 6.15 4.84
C VAL A 107 3.84 5.86 4.05
N ASP A 108 4.90 6.51 4.46
CA ASP A 108 6.30 6.35 4.08
C ASP A 108 6.59 6.39 2.57
N ILE A 109 6.01 7.38 1.90
CA ILE A 109 6.24 7.68 0.49
C ILE A 109 5.97 9.17 0.21
N ALA A 110 6.65 9.75 -0.78
CA ALA A 110 6.41 11.09 -1.30
C ALA A 110 5.97 11.05 -2.78
N PRO A 111 5.41 12.14 -3.34
CA PRO A 111 5.03 12.22 -4.75
C PRO A 111 6.24 12.42 -5.69
N GLU A 112 7.37 11.79 -5.36
CA GLU A 112 8.64 11.95 -6.07
C GLU A 112 8.94 10.74 -6.97
N VAL A 113 9.91 10.92 -7.89
CA VAL A 113 10.54 9.83 -8.64
C VAL A 113 11.49 9.07 -7.73
N TYR A 114 11.45 7.74 -7.80
CA TYR A 114 12.34 6.87 -7.04
C TYR A 114 13.27 6.09 -7.98
N SER A 115 14.47 5.79 -7.49
CA SER A 115 15.39 4.88 -8.19
C SER A 115 14.94 3.42 -8.04
N PRO A 116 15.24 2.54 -9.01
CA PRO A 116 15.04 1.10 -8.86
C PRO A 116 15.73 0.56 -7.60
N GLY A 117 15.06 -0.34 -6.90
CA GLY A 117 15.57 -0.92 -5.64
C GLY A 117 14.97 -2.28 -5.31
N HIS A 118 14.28 -2.94 -6.26
CA HIS A 118 13.65 -4.23 -6.05
C HIS A 118 14.24 -5.35 -6.92
N ASP A 119 15.42 -5.14 -7.55
CA ASP A 119 16.04 -6.14 -8.42
C ASP A 119 16.32 -7.44 -7.68
N ASP A 120 16.83 -7.36 -6.45
CA ASP A 120 17.07 -8.54 -5.60
C ASP A 120 15.76 -9.25 -5.22
N VAL A 121 14.67 -8.49 -5.02
CA VAL A 121 13.34 -9.05 -4.74
C VAL A 121 12.83 -9.82 -5.95
N PHE A 122 12.90 -9.23 -7.15
CA PHE A 122 12.51 -9.93 -8.38
C PHE A 122 13.37 -11.17 -8.61
N ALA A 123 14.69 -11.05 -8.48
CA ALA A 123 15.59 -12.19 -8.62
C ALA A 123 15.24 -13.32 -7.64
N ALA A 124 14.94 -12.98 -6.39
CA ALA A 124 14.52 -13.95 -5.38
C ALA A 124 13.20 -14.64 -5.76
N LEU A 125 12.18 -13.87 -6.13
CA LEU A 125 10.87 -14.42 -6.47
C LEU A 125 10.93 -15.33 -7.72
N TYR A 126 11.70 -14.95 -8.74
CA TYR A 126 11.90 -15.76 -9.94
C TYR A 126 12.82 -16.97 -9.73
N SER A 127 13.60 -17.01 -8.65
CA SER A 127 14.45 -18.17 -8.33
C SER A 127 13.67 -19.38 -7.86
N LEU A 128 12.38 -19.22 -7.51
CA LEU A 128 11.54 -20.33 -7.05
C LEU A 128 10.98 -21.13 -8.22
N ASP A 129 11.33 -22.42 -8.26
CA ASP A 129 10.69 -23.39 -9.15
C ASP A 129 9.37 -23.88 -8.51
N LEU A 130 8.29 -23.10 -8.74
CA LEU A 130 6.99 -23.34 -8.11
C LEU A 130 6.41 -24.74 -8.35
N PRO A 131 6.52 -25.37 -9.56
CA PRO A 131 6.07 -26.73 -9.81
C PRO A 131 6.73 -27.79 -8.93
N THR A 132 7.99 -27.61 -8.56
CA THR A 132 8.74 -28.60 -7.75
C THR A 132 8.75 -28.28 -6.26
N LEU A 133 8.29 -27.09 -5.88
CA LEU A 133 8.28 -26.60 -4.51
C LEU A 133 7.34 -27.45 -3.63
N ARG A 134 7.86 -27.92 -2.47
CA ARG A 134 7.13 -28.82 -1.57
C ARG A 134 6.54 -28.12 -0.35
N SER A 135 7.17 -27.03 0.09
CA SER A 135 6.76 -26.34 1.31
C SER A 135 7.15 -24.86 1.30
N ARG A 136 6.44 -24.04 2.13
CA ARG A 136 6.83 -22.64 2.39
C ARG A 136 8.22 -22.52 3.04
N GLN A 137 8.64 -23.52 3.82
CA GLN A 137 9.95 -23.54 4.43
C GLN A 137 11.05 -23.70 3.37
N GLU A 138 10.83 -24.55 2.35
CA GLU A 138 11.73 -24.68 1.22
C GLU A 138 11.79 -23.38 0.40
N ALA A 139 10.65 -22.71 0.19
CA ALA A 139 10.60 -21.40 -0.44
C ALA A 139 11.39 -20.35 0.35
N ASP A 140 11.24 -20.28 1.68
CA ASP A 140 12.01 -19.35 2.52
C ASP A 140 13.52 -19.61 2.42
N ALA A 141 13.93 -20.88 2.46
CA ALA A 141 15.35 -21.26 2.32
C ALA A 141 15.92 -20.87 0.94
N ALA A 142 15.12 -20.95 -0.13
CA ALA A 142 15.53 -20.51 -1.46
C ALA A 142 15.65 -18.98 -1.54
N LEU A 143 14.64 -18.26 -1.04
CA LEU A 143 14.67 -16.79 -0.99
C LEU A 143 15.83 -16.26 -0.14
N ALA A 144 16.23 -16.96 0.94
CA ALA A 144 17.30 -16.54 1.83
C ALA A 144 18.68 -16.42 1.13
N ARG A 145 18.85 -17.02 -0.05
CA ARG A 145 20.06 -16.89 -0.87
C ARG A 145 20.21 -15.51 -1.51
N HIS A 146 19.09 -14.80 -1.71
CA HIS A 146 19.02 -13.49 -2.33
C HIS A 146 18.68 -12.39 -1.31
N LEU A 147 17.84 -12.72 -0.34
CA LEU A 147 17.26 -11.77 0.62
C LEU A 147 17.61 -12.20 2.05
N PRO A 148 18.59 -11.55 2.71
CA PRO A 148 18.99 -11.91 4.08
C PRO A 148 17.91 -11.55 5.12
N ASP A 149 17.11 -10.52 4.86
CA ASP A 149 16.07 -10.06 5.78
C ASP A 149 14.90 -11.06 5.87
N LEU A 150 14.72 -11.65 7.05
CA LEU A 150 13.66 -12.61 7.33
C LEU A 150 12.26 -11.96 7.25
N ALA A 151 12.11 -10.74 7.74
CA ALA A 151 10.82 -10.06 7.74
C ALA A 151 10.34 -9.78 6.31
N LEU A 152 11.26 -9.35 5.43
CA LEU A 152 10.98 -9.17 4.01
C LEU A 152 10.57 -10.50 3.34
N ARG A 153 11.29 -11.60 3.60
CA ARG A 153 10.94 -12.90 3.04
C ARG A 153 9.55 -13.37 3.48
N GLN A 154 9.25 -13.25 4.79
CA GLN A 154 7.95 -13.61 5.33
C GLN A 154 6.82 -12.74 4.76
N PHE A 155 7.08 -11.47 4.49
CA PHE A 155 6.14 -10.58 3.80
C PHE A 155 5.88 -11.07 2.37
N LEU A 156 6.91 -11.33 1.59
CA LEU A 156 6.82 -11.79 0.20
C LEU A 156 6.11 -13.16 0.09
N LEU A 157 6.44 -14.08 1.00
CA LEU A 157 5.86 -15.43 1.02
C LEU A 157 4.36 -15.46 1.36
N LYS A 158 3.76 -14.38 1.86
CA LYS A 158 2.30 -14.27 1.96
C LYS A 158 1.60 -14.37 0.60
N ASN A 159 2.31 -14.02 -0.48
CA ASN A 159 1.81 -14.14 -1.84
C ASN A 159 1.93 -15.55 -2.42
N LEU A 160 2.61 -16.46 -1.74
CA LEU A 160 2.73 -17.85 -2.17
C LEU A 160 1.47 -18.62 -1.75
N GLU A 161 0.71 -19.12 -2.70
CA GLU A 161 -0.52 -19.88 -2.48
C GLU A 161 -0.35 -21.34 -2.91
N ARG A 162 -0.93 -22.25 -2.14
CA ARG A 162 -0.96 -23.67 -2.51
C ARG A 162 -2.28 -23.97 -3.18
N GLU A 163 -2.22 -24.51 -4.40
CA GLU A 163 -3.40 -24.92 -5.17
C GLU A 163 -3.95 -26.27 -4.68
N GLU A 164 -5.16 -26.60 -5.09
CA GLU A 164 -5.78 -27.91 -4.79
C GLU A 164 -4.96 -29.09 -5.34
N SER A 165 -4.27 -28.89 -6.45
CA SER A 165 -3.31 -29.84 -7.02
C SER A 165 -2.12 -30.16 -6.11
N GLY A 166 -1.87 -29.31 -5.08
CA GLY A 166 -0.71 -29.37 -4.20
C GLY A 166 0.48 -28.58 -4.68
N THR A 167 0.46 -28.03 -5.89
CA THR A 167 1.48 -27.14 -6.44
C THR A 167 1.38 -25.74 -5.83
N PHE A 168 2.44 -24.95 -5.94
CA PHE A 168 2.42 -23.56 -5.51
C PHE A 168 2.29 -22.61 -6.70
N ARG A 169 1.66 -21.47 -6.46
CA ARG A 169 1.60 -20.35 -7.40
C ARG A 169 1.80 -19.02 -6.68
N TRP A 170 2.20 -18.00 -7.43
CA TRP A 170 2.10 -16.62 -6.94
C TRP A 170 0.66 -16.12 -7.04
N ARG A 171 0.16 -15.51 -5.97
CA ARG A 171 -1.13 -14.81 -5.96
C ARG A 171 -1.03 -13.47 -6.69
N ILE A 172 0.14 -12.85 -6.63
CA ILE A 172 0.45 -11.62 -7.38
C ILE A 172 0.71 -11.94 -8.87
N ASN A 173 0.41 -11.00 -9.74
CA ASN A 173 0.84 -11.02 -11.14
C ASN A 173 2.31 -10.58 -11.24
N LEU A 174 3.23 -11.49 -10.90
CA LEU A 174 4.66 -11.17 -10.79
C LEU A 174 5.23 -10.63 -12.11
N ASP A 175 4.84 -11.22 -13.26
CA ASP A 175 5.27 -10.78 -14.58
C ASP A 175 4.73 -9.39 -14.92
N GLY A 176 3.42 -9.17 -14.74
CA GLY A 176 2.81 -7.87 -14.98
C GLY A 176 3.37 -6.76 -14.09
N ILE A 177 3.71 -7.07 -12.83
CA ILE A 177 4.37 -6.12 -11.92
C ILE A 177 5.79 -5.81 -12.41
N ARG A 178 6.58 -6.82 -12.78
CA ARG A 178 7.96 -6.62 -13.27
C ARG A 178 7.98 -5.76 -14.54
N ASP A 179 7.16 -6.10 -15.50
CA ASP A 179 7.15 -5.46 -16.83
C ASP A 179 6.73 -3.98 -16.74
N ASN A 180 5.91 -3.63 -15.73
CA ASN A 180 5.48 -2.27 -15.43
C ASN A 180 6.18 -1.64 -14.21
N TYR A 181 7.26 -2.24 -13.70
CA TYR A 181 7.90 -1.72 -12.49
C TYR A 181 8.39 -0.29 -12.63
N HIS A 182 8.83 0.11 -13.83
CA HIS A 182 9.22 1.47 -14.15
C HIS A 182 8.10 2.50 -13.91
N GLU A 183 6.83 2.12 -14.07
CA GLU A 183 5.67 2.96 -13.79
C GLU A 183 5.56 3.25 -12.28
N MET A 184 5.90 2.26 -11.44
CA MET A 184 5.85 2.40 -9.97
C MET A 184 6.92 3.34 -9.42
N LEU A 185 7.99 3.57 -10.19
CA LEU A 185 9.07 4.50 -9.82
C LEU A 185 8.76 5.95 -10.16
N LYS A 186 7.80 6.20 -11.05
CA LYS A 186 7.45 7.57 -11.47
C LYS A 186 6.98 8.42 -10.30
N GLY A 187 7.37 9.69 -10.33
CA GLY A 187 6.72 10.74 -9.57
C GLY A 187 5.39 11.12 -10.21
N PHE A 188 4.68 12.02 -9.59
CA PHE A 188 3.48 12.56 -10.18
C PHE A 188 3.78 13.94 -10.79
N GLU A 189 3.46 14.08 -12.08
CA GLU A 189 3.11 15.40 -12.59
C GLU A 189 1.72 15.73 -12.04
N MET A 190 1.68 16.27 -10.82
CA MET A 190 0.41 16.60 -10.21
C MET A 190 -0.12 17.92 -10.74
N ILE A 191 -1.19 17.83 -11.49
CA ILE A 191 -1.97 18.99 -11.92
C ILE A 191 -3.05 19.21 -10.86
N GLY A 192 -2.73 20.05 -9.85
CA GLY A 192 -3.70 20.43 -8.82
C GLY A 192 -3.17 20.29 -7.40
N THR A 193 -4.01 20.68 -6.45
CA THR A 193 -3.73 20.61 -5.01
C THR A 193 -4.88 19.95 -4.27
N PHE A 194 -4.57 19.26 -3.18
CA PHE A 194 -5.56 18.75 -2.25
C PHE A 194 -5.45 19.52 -0.93
N ALA A 195 -6.42 20.41 -0.67
CA ALA A 195 -6.39 21.36 0.45
C ALA A 195 -7.10 20.85 1.72
N LYS A 196 -7.52 19.57 1.76
CA LYS A 196 -8.12 18.97 2.96
C LYS A 196 -7.02 18.40 3.88
N PRO A 197 -7.37 18.01 5.14
CA PRO A 197 -6.40 17.48 6.09
C PRO A 197 -5.61 16.29 5.54
N THR A 198 -4.30 16.36 5.64
CA THR A 198 -3.40 15.32 5.15
C THR A 198 -2.33 15.02 6.18
N LEU A 199 -2.10 13.76 6.47
CA LEU A 199 -1.05 13.29 7.36
C LEU A 199 -0.07 12.40 6.61
N PHE A 200 1.20 12.76 6.64
CA PHE A 200 2.29 11.90 6.24
C PHE A 200 2.91 11.24 7.47
N ILE A 201 3.02 9.91 7.48
CA ILE A 201 3.68 9.15 8.55
C ILE A 201 4.90 8.48 7.93
N LYS A 202 6.09 8.74 8.48
CA LYS A 202 7.34 8.10 8.02
C LYS A 202 7.99 7.30 9.13
N GLY A 203 8.77 6.29 8.77
CA GLY A 203 9.75 5.71 9.66
C GLY A 203 10.95 6.66 9.83
N ALA A 204 11.41 6.88 11.05
CA ALA A 204 12.55 7.76 11.28
C ALA A 204 13.84 7.25 10.61
N GLY A 205 13.97 5.92 10.41
CA GLY A 205 15.07 5.28 9.69
C GLY A 205 14.84 5.12 8.18
N SER A 206 13.67 5.56 7.66
CA SER A 206 13.34 5.45 6.25
C SER A 206 13.88 6.63 5.43
N SER A 207 14.31 6.35 4.20
CA SER A 207 14.77 7.35 3.23
C SER A 207 13.72 7.76 2.18
N TYR A 208 12.50 7.21 2.25
CA TYR A 208 11.45 7.48 1.26
C TYR A 208 10.88 8.91 1.34
N ILE A 209 10.83 9.50 2.53
CA ILE A 209 10.52 10.93 2.69
C ILE A 209 11.78 11.60 3.22
N LYS A 210 12.47 12.35 2.35
CA LYS A 210 13.67 13.11 2.71
C LYS A 210 13.29 14.35 3.51
N ASP A 211 14.22 14.86 4.31
CA ASP A 211 13.96 16.03 5.16
C ASP A 211 13.58 17.29 4.35
N ASN A 212 14.13 17.45 3.15
CA ASN A 212 13.77 18.53 2.23
C ASN A 212 12.54 18.24 1.36
N GLY A 213 12.11 16.97 1.25
CA GLY A 213 10.97 16.55 0.43
C GLY A 213 9.61 17.03 0.97
N PHE A 214 9.55 17.40 2.25
CA PHE A 214 8.31 17.89 2.84
C PHE A 214 7.86 19.26 2.28
N PHE A 215 8.76 20.06 1.77
CA PHE A 215 8.39 21.30 1.06
C PHE A 215 7.63 20.99 -0.22
N THR A 216 8.12 20.06 -1.05
CA THR A 216 7.43 19.62 -2.26
C THR A 216 6.06 18.98 -1.95
N ILE A 217 5.98 18.21 -0.87
CA ILE A 217 4.70 17.67 -0.39
C ILE A 217 3.70 18.79 -0.12
N ARG A 218 4.11 19.87 0.54
CA ARG A 218 3.21 20.98 0.91
C ARG A 218 2.77 21.84 -0.26
N GLU A 219 3.49 21.84 -1.37
CA GLU A 219 3.03 22.49 -2.61
C GLU A 219 1.76 21.84 -3.15
N ILE A 220 1.60 20.53 -2.97
CA ILE A 220 0.47 19.74 -3.44
C ILE A 220 -0.58 19.56 -2.34
N PHE A 221 -0.12 19.36 -1.11
CA PHE A 221 -0.93 19.13 0.09
C PHE A 221 -0.68 20.24 1.12
N PRO A 222 -1.23 21.46 0.94
CA PRO A 222 -0.87 22.63 1.79
C PRO A 222 -1.21 22.44 3.26
N ARG A 223 -2.16 21.54 3.61
CA ARG A 223 -2.51 21.18 4.99
C ARG A 223 -1.81 19.91 5.49
N ALA A 224 -0.73 19.49 4.81
CA ALA A 224 0.02 18.32 5.22
C ALA A 224 0.73 18.54 6.56
N GLN A 225 0.64 17.54 7.42
CA GLN A 225 1.43 17.33 8.62
C GLN A 225 2.36 16.15 8.40
N LEU A 226 3.52 16.14 9.05
CA LEU A 226 4.49 15.04 9.00
C LEU A 226 4.77 14.54 10.41
N VAL A 227 4.63 13.23 10.61
CA VAL A 227 5.00 12.54 11.84
C VAL A 227 6.04 11.46 11.50
N ALA A 228 7.15 11.44 12.24
CA ALA A 228 8.16 10.39 12.14
C ALA A 228 8.07 9.48 13.37
N ILE A 229 7.97 8.15 13.17
CA ILE A 229 7.94 7.17 14.24
C ILE A 229 9.37 6.67 14.50
N PRO A 230 9.96 6.91 15.69
CA PRO A 230 11.30 6.46 16.02
C PRO A 230 11.46 4.94 15.95
N GLY A 231 12.66 4.48 15.55
CA GLY A 231 13.00 3.07 15.54
C GLY A 231 12.32 2.24 14.45
N THR A 232 11.67 2.89 13.48
CA THR A 232 11.01 2.22 12.35
C THR A 232 11.63 2.58 11.02
N GLY A 233 11.54 1.65 10.07
CA GLY A 233 11.90 1.80 8.66
C GLY A 233 10.67 1.98 7.77
N HIS A 234 10.71 1.34 6.58
CA HIS A 234 9.66 1.48 5.57
C HIS A 234 8.30 0.86 5.97
N TRP A 235 8.30 -0.19 6.77
CA TRP A 235 7.07 -0.86 7.22
C TRP A 235 6.58 -0.35 8.58
N VAL A 236 6.43 0.97 8.70
CA VAL A 236 6.06 1.67 9.93
C VAL A 236 4.87 1.03 10.65
N HIS A 237 3.84 0.67 9.87
CA HIS A 237 2.60 0.05 10.35
C HIS A 237 2.78 -1.38 10.90
N ALA A 238 3.83 -2.07 10.46
CA ALA A 238 4.18 -3.42 10.94
C ALA A 238 5.21 -3.39 12.07
N GLU A 239 6.12 -2.41 12.04
CA GLU A 239 7.22 -2.29 13.00
C GLU A 239 6.79 -1.62 14.32
N ALA A 240 5.83 -0.68 14.27
CA ALA A 240 5.27 -0.01 15.44
C ALA A 240 3.74 0.07 15.40
N PRO A 241 3.01 -1.06 15.36
CA PRO A 241 1.57 -1.09 15.07
C PRO A 241 0.71 -0.35 16.08
N GLN A 242 1.06 -0.33 17.37
CA GLN A 242 0.29 0.36 18.41
C GLN A 242 0.40 1.88 18.26
N GLU A 243 1.63 2.39 18.10
CA GLU A 243 1.87 3.82 17.93
C GLU A 243 1.30 4.32 16.61
N PHE A 244 1.46 3.55 15.53
CA PHE A 244 0.87 3.83 14.25
C PHE A 244 -0.67 3.93 14.34
N ALA A 245 -1.32 2.95 14.99
CA ALA A 245 -2.77 2.95 15.17
C ALA A 245 -3.24 4.16 15.98
N ARG A 246 -2.55 4.52 17.06
CA ARG A 246 -2.86 5.70 17.89
C ARG A 246 -2.85 6.97 17.05
N ILE A 247 -1.77 7.20 16.27
CA ILE A 247 -1.62 8.39 15.42
C ILE A 247 -2.73 8.48 14.37
N VAL A 248 -3.03 7.36 13.70
CA VAL A 248 -4.09 7.31 12.68
C VAL A 248 -5.46 7.62 13.28
N ILE A 249 -5.82 6.97 14.39
CA ILE A 249 -7.13 7.19 15.05
C ILE A 249 -7.24 8.63 15.53
N GLU A 250 -6.21 9.16 16.17
CA GLU A 250 -6.19 10.54 16.65
C GLU A 250 -6.40 11.54 15.50
N PHE A 251 -5.68 11.40 14.40
CA PHE A 251 -5.82 12.27 13.23
C PHE A 251 -7.22 12.19 12.61
N LEU A 252 -7.80 11.00 12.50
CA LEU A 252 -9.09 10.82 11.86
C LEU A 252 -10.27 11.28 12.74
N THR A 253 -10.15 11.18 14.08
CA THR A 253 -11.23 11.52 15.01
C THR A 253 -11.28 12.99 15.43
N VAL A 254 -10.20 13.76 15.25
CA VAL A 254 -10.22 15.21 15.50
C VAL A 254 -11.20 15.88 14.55
N GLN A 255 -12.22 16.56 15.12
CA GLN A 255 -13.13 17.45 14.37
C GLN A 255 -12.40 18.78 14.15
N GLU A 256 -12.47 19.30 12.93
CA GLU A 256 -11.99 20.64 12.56
C GLU A 256 -13.04 21.71 12.82
#